data_c12eb79972ec461739c0f3e5ae404ff5
#
_entry.id   c12eb79972ec461739c0f3e5ae404ff5
#
_cell.length_a   1.000
_cell.length_b   1.000
_cell.length_c   1.000
_cell.angle_alpha   90.00
_cell.angle_beta   90.00
_cell.angle_gamma   90.00
#
_symmetry.space_group_name_H-M   'P 1'
#
loop_
_entity.id
_entity.type
_entity.pdbx_description
1 polymer ?
#
loop_
_entity_poly.entity_id
_entity_poly.type
_entity_poly.pdbx_seq_one_letter_code
_entity_poly.pdbx_strand_id
1 'polypeptide(L)'
;MAATQRPGLIALMESAGVDPQKVSSSDVAFRMAPRINAGGRLALASRGVQLLMTRRMDTAREIAEELNQDNIRRRELEIEIFTQADEMTRRQIDFMNERAIVVCGEGWNPGVIGLAASRLVEKYKWPTILLSRDGDVCIGSARSIPGVNIHEAMSTCRDLFVRFGGHAQAAGLTIEAKNVPEFKRRLSEAIRKQAAPEAFIPTEEYDLELELSEMTEEFVDAFSAMQPTGFGNPAPVFCVRGVHTTDVRTIGKDGAHLRMRLAQGSDMRSAIGFRMGDRADSLPEVIEAIVTLSINVWQDKRNVQCELRQMQAYMPGKAFIAECGRQSEKLSNSMLDALCLPDGEAQGIERMTLEQAKAVLAGEFEKGYQGILIGVHTLAAMKLLNVHLAVMHAQLDYVLEKTEDIRGFNTLVMAPNWAEIAFSPRIIVAMDGLLSDGERALVKARFPKAHIIEVTDMRTQSASAAGQLLPDDAALRQLYKALRQREKTDCTMNVLSAATGLDEDRIRCGMRIMQQLGLIEYTAMPLRFKVLPSGKVSLENSTLRAKLIQMKSEGGKPF
;
A
#
# COMPACT_ATOMS: atom_id res chain seq x y z
N MET A 1 21.53 33.47 7.91
CA MET A 1 21.10 33.83 6.54
C MET A 1 20.29 35.12 6.50
N ALA A 2 19.50 35.44 7.49
CA ALA A 2 18.69 36.67 7.53
C ALA A 2 19.46 37.99 7.26
N ALA A 3 20.71 38.06 7.65
CA ALA A 3 21.55 39.25 7.44
C ALA A 3 22.59 39.09 6.31
N THR A 4 22.41 38.12 5.40
CA THR A 4 23.37 37.90 4.33
C THR A 4 23.34 39.07 3.31
N GLN A 5 24.51 39.49 2.88
CA GLN A 5 24.67 40.46 1.80
C GLN A 5 25.23 39.81 0.53
N ARG A 6 25.36 38.48 0.49
CA ARG A 6 25.86 37.75 -0.67
C ARG A 6 24.79 37.67 -1.76
N PRO A 7 25.03 38.28 -2.94
CA PRO A 7 24.04 38.31 -4.03
C PRO A 7 23.52 36.93 -4.41
N GLY A 8 24.41 35.93 -4.49
CA GLY A 8 24.03 34.57 -4.85
C GLY A 8 23.09 33.89 -3.85
N LEU A 9 23.26 34.12 -2.54
CA LEU A 9 22.34 33.57 -1.54
C LEU A 9 21.00 34.30 -1.55
N ILE A 10 20.99 35.60 -1.74
CA ILE A 10 19.76 36.40 -1.85
C ILE A 10 18.96 35.93 -3.07
N ALA A 11 19.58 35.88 -4.24
CA ALA A 11 18.94 35.44 -5.48
C ALA A 11 18.41 33.99 -5.37
N LEU A 12 19.15 33.10 -4.70
CA LEU A 12 18.72 31.72 -4.48
C LEU A 12 17.49 31.64 -3.55
N MET A 13 17.45 32.44 -2.48
CA MET A 13 16.27 32.53 -1.62
C MET A 13 15.06 33.11 -2.36
N GLU A 14 15.26 34.19 -3.15
CA GLU A 14 14.22 34.77 -4.01
C GLU A 14 13.64 33.73 -4.97
N SER A 15 14.47 33.02 -5.73
CA SER A 15 14.03 31.97 -6.68
C SER A 15 13.37 30.77 -6.01
N ALA A 16 13.75 30.48 -4.75
CA ALA A 16 13.17 29.42 -3.94
C ALA A 16 11.89 29.87 -3.21
N GLY A 17 11.52 31.15 -3.23
CA GLY A 17 10.40 31.70 -2.47
C GLY A 17 10.61 31.59 -0.96
N VAL A 18 11.86 31.68 -0.49
CA VAL A 18 12.23 31.60 0.93
C VAL A 18 12.34 33.01 1.51
N ASP A 19 11.60 33.26 2.60
CA ASP A 19 11.72 34.51 3.35
C ASP A 19 13.07 34.56 4.10
N PRO A 20 13.97 35.49 3.78
CA PRO A 20 15.27 35.59 4.46
C PRO A 20 15.17 35.74 5.97
N GLN A 21 14.10 36.37 6.48
CA GLN A 21 13.91 36.60 7.92
C GLN A 21 13.47 35.35 8.69
N LYS A 22 12.87 34.38 7.97
CA LYS A 22 12.30 33.15 8.58
C LYS A 22 12.94 31.87 8.05
N VAL A 23 14.11 31.96 7.42
CA VAL A 23 14.77 30.82 6.81
C VAL A 23 15.11 29.74 7.86
N SER A 24 14.65 28.54 7.60
CA SER A 24 14.88 27.36 8.43
C SER A 24 15.94 26.42 7.82
N SER A 25 16.44 25.46 8.58
CA SER A 25 17.27 24.37 8.07
C SER A 25 16.56 23.55 7.00
N SER A 26 15.25 23.38 7.14
CA SER A 26 14.39 22.71 6.15
C SER A 26 14.35 23.46 4.80
N ASP A 27 14.23 24.80 4.83
CA ASP A 27 14.28 25.60 3.59
C ASP A 27 15.62 25.43 2.87
N VAL A 28 16.71 25.42 3.62
CA VAL A 28 18.04 25.19 3.05
C VAL A 28 18.12 23.80 2.42
N ALA A 29 17.71 22.75 3.14
CA ALA A 29 17.83 21.37 2.71
C ALA A 29 16.89 21.01 1.53
N PHE A 30 15.63 21.49 1.55
CA PHE A 30 14.60 21.03 0.62
C PHE A 30 14.19 22.06 -0.44
N ARG A 31 14.54 23.33 -0.27
CA ARG A 31 14.21 24.39 -1.23
C ARG A 31 15.44 24.98 -1.91
N MET A 32 16.50 25.28 -1.18
CA MET A 32 17.69 25.92 -1.74
C MET A 32 18.71 24.93 -2.31
N ALA A 33 19.15 23.95 -1.52
CA ALA A 33 20.18 22.98 -1.92
C ALA A 33 19.79 22.15 -3.17
N PRO A 34 18.52 21.73 -3.36
CA PRO A 34 18.13 20.99 -4.57
C PRO A 34 18.33 21.77 -5.87
N ARG A 35 18.22 23.12 -5.86
CA ARG A 35 18.49 23.96 -7.02
C ARG A 35 19.96 23.95 -7.40
N ILE A 36 20.85 24.11 -6.41
CA ILE A 36 22.31 24.01 -6.64
C ILE A 36 22.68 22.62 -7.17
N ASN A 37 22.12 21.56 -6.55
CA ASN A 37 22.41 20.19 -6.91
C ASN A 37 21.89 19.81 -8.32
N ALA A 38 20.81 20.44 -8.80
CA ALA A 38 20.24 20.17 -10.12
C ALA A 38 21.21 20.51 -11.25
N GLY A 39 21.95 21.61 -11.13
CA GLY A 39 22.98 21.98 -12.11
C GLY A 39 24.05 20.89 -12.30
N GLY A 40 24.46 20.21 -11.21
CA GLY A 40 25.42 19.10 -11.29
C GLY A 40 24.85 17.78 -11.84
N ARG A 41 23.52 17.67 -11.99
CA ARG A 41 22.84 16.47 -12.50
C ARG A 41 22.44 16.58 -13.97
N LEU A 42 22.05 17.76 -14.41
CA LEU A 42 21.52 18.02 -15.77
C LEU A 42 22.44 18.91 -16.61
N ALA A 43 23.33 19.68 -15.96
CA ALA A 43 24.18 20.66 -16.61
C ALA A 43 25.60 20.69 -15.98
N LEU A 44 26.13 21.90 -15.79
CA LEU A 44 27.48 22.11 -15.24
C LEU A 44 27.41 22.46 -13.74
N ALA A 45 28.02 21.64 -12.89
CA ALA A 45 28.11 21.90 -11.44
C ALA A 45 28.79 23.23 -11.10
N SER A 46 29.64 23.76 -11.97
CA SER A 46 30.31 25.05 -11.82
C SER A 46 29.36 26.24 -11.70
N ARG A 47 28.12 26.14 -12.23
CA ARG A 47 27.10 27.20 -12.08
C ARG A 47 26.72 27.46 -10.62
N GLY A 48 26.62 26.40 -9.79
CA GLY A 48 26.38 26.53 -8.35
C GLY A 48 27.52 27.29 -7.67
N VAL A 49 28.77 27.02 -8.04
CA VAL A 49 29.94 27.75 -7.55
C VAL A 49 29.89 29.22 -8.01
N GLN A 50 29.62 29.46 -9.29
CA GLN A 50 29.51 30.83 -9.84
C GLN A 50 28.44 31.65 -9.13
N LEU A 51 27.25 31.06 -8.86
CA LEU A 51 26.18 31.69 -8.09
C LEU A 51 26.67 32.14 -6.72
N LEU A 52 27.37 31.27 -5.96
CA LEU A 52 27.82 31.57 -4.62
C LEU A 52 29.01 32.57 -4.57
N MET A 53 29.77 32.66 -5.66
CA MET A 53 30.95 33.55 -5.75
C MET A 53 30.67 34.92 -6.39
N THR A 54 29.61 35.08 -7.17
CA THR A 54 29.31 36.33 -7.82
C THR A 54 29.07 37.47 -6.84
N ARG A 55 29.54 38.67 -7.20
CA ARG A 55 29.31 39.90 -6.44
C ARG A 55 28.25 40.80 -7.07
N ARG A 56 27.70 40.42 -8.22
CA ARG A 56 26.70 41.18 -8.97
C ARG A 56 25.34 40.54 -8.80
N MET A 57 24.34 41.35 -8.46
CA MET A 57 22.98 40.87 -8.21
C MET A 57 22.26 40.43 -9.49
N ASP A 58 22.48 41.15 -10.61
CA ASP A 58 21.94 40.80 -11.93
C ASP A 58 22.39 39.39 -12.35
N THR A 59 23.70 39.16 -12.37
CA THR A 59 24.30 37.86 -12.66
C THR A 59 23.83 36.77 -11.68
N ALA A 60 23.68 37.11 -10.38
CA ALA A 60 23.16 36.15 -9.38
C ALA A 60 21.74 35.71 -9.71
N ARG A 61 20.86 36.64 -10.10
CA ARG A 61 19.46 36.31 -10.46
C ARG A 61 19.37 35.48 -11.72
N GLU A 62 20.17 35.78 -12.75
CA GLU A 62 20.24 34.99 -13.97
C GLU A 62 20.62 33.52 -13.66
N ILE A 63 21.73 33.32 -12.94
CA ILE A 63 22.18 31.98 -12.59
C ILE A 63 21.19 31.26 -11.66
N ALA A 64 20.58 31.96 -10.69
CA ALA A 64 19.59 31.37 -9.79
C ALA A 64 18.34 30.89 -10.54
N GLU A 65 17.90 31.65 -11.55
CA GLU A 65 16.76 31.26 -12.39
C GLU A 65 17.11 30.05 -13.28
N GLU A 66 18.29 30.02 -13.90
CA GLU A 66 18.75 28.84 -14.65
C GLU A 66 18.77 27.58 -13.76
N LEU A 67 19.32 27.66 -12.54
CA LEU A 67 19.33 26.56 -11.59
C LEU A 67 17.93 26.16 -11.13
N ASN A 68 17.01 27.12 -11.05
CA ASN A 68 15.60 26.84 -10.76
C ASN A 68 14.94 26.05 -11.89
N GLN A 69 15.18 26.42 -13.15
CA GLN A 69 14.68 25.69 -14.31
C GLN A 69 15.27 24.27 -14.38
N ASP A 70 16.58 24.14 -14.15
CA ASP A 70 17.23 22.82 -14.06
C ASP A 70 16.59 21.96 -12.96
N ASN A 71 16.24 22.55 -11.80
CA ASN A 71 15.59 21.83 -10.71
C ASN A 71 14.15 21.41 -11.05
N ILE A 72 13.39 22.26 -11.77
CA ILE A 72 12.06 21.90 -12.27
C ILE A 72 12.19 20.73 -13.24
N ARG A 73 13.06 20.83 -14.23
CA ARG A 73 13.28 19.77 -15.22
C ARG A 73 13.74 18.46 -14.58
N ARG A 74 14.66 18.54 -13.60
CA ARG A 74 15.09 17.36 -12.85
C ARG A 74 13.94 16.67 -12.13
N ARG A 75 13.01 17.44 -11.52
CA ARG A 75 11.82 16.88 -10.85
C ARG A 75 10.87 16.19 -11.81
N GLU A 76 10.65 16.76 -12.99
CA GLU A 76 9.83 16.15 -14.04
C GLU A 76 10.42 14.79 -14.46
N LEU A 77 11.71 14.77 -14.79
CA LEU A 77 12.42 13.52 -15.15
C LEU A 77 12.41 12.49 -14.00
N GLU A 78 12.56 12.94 -12.75
CA GLU A 78 12.51 12.06 -11.59
C GLU A 78 11.13 11.39 -11.44
N ILE A 79 10.04 12.16 -11.62
CA ILE A 79 8.66 11.64 -11.54
C ILE A 79 8.42 10.65 -12.69
N GLU A 80 8.83 11.00 -13.91
CA GLU A 80 8.69 10.14 -15.07
C GLU A 80 9.42 8.79 -14.87
N ILE A 81 10.71 8.84 -14.52
CA ILE A 81 11.53 7.64 -14.27
C ILE A 81 10.94 6.82 -13.12
N PHE A 82 10.54 7.47 -12.02
CA PHE A 82 9.93 6.79 -10.89
C PHE A 82 8.65 6.05 -11.29
N THR A 83 7.76 6.70 -12.05
CA THR A 83 6.49 6.10 -12.47
C THR A 83 6.72 4.87 -13.36
N GLN A 84 7.60 4.98 -14.34
CA GLN A 84 7.96 3.86 -15.22
C GLN A 84 8.62 2.71 -14.43
N ALA A 85 9.59 3.05 -13.58
CA ALA A 85 10.31 2.06 -12.78
C ALA A 85 9.41 1.37 -11.73
N ASP A 86 8.46 2.09 -11.16
CA ASP A 86 7.46 1.55 -10.23
C ASP A 86 6.54 0.53 -10.93
N GLU A 87 6.04 0.87 -12.11
CA GLU A 87 5.23 -0.04 -12.93
C GLU A 87 6.03 -1.30 -13.32
N MET A 88 7.29 -1.13 -13.75
CA MET A 88 8.18 -2.26 -14.05
C MET A 88 8.45 -3.13 -12.82
N THR A 89 8.64 -2.51 -11.65
CA THR A 89 8.84 -3.22 -10.38
C THR A 89 7.66 -4.11 -10.07
N ARG A 90 6.44 -3.58 -10.13
CA ARG A 90 5.21 -4.35 -9.87
C ARG A 90 5.02 -5.54 -10.80
N ARG A 91 5.46 -5.41 -12.07
CA ARG A 91 5.29 -6.45 -13.09
C ARG A 91 6.39 -7.50 -13.12
N GLN A 92 7.62 -7.12 -12.79
CA GLN A 92 8.81 -7.92 -13.09
C GLN A 92 9.51 -8.48 -11.86
N ILE A 93 9.32 -7.87 -10.67
CA ILE A 93 10.06 -8.26 -9.48
C ILE A 93 9.31 -9.35 -8.72
N ASP A 94 9.99 -10.47 -8.53
CA ASP A 94 9.57 -11.55 -7.64
C ASP A 94 10.19 -11.33 -6.25
N PHE A 95 9.49 -10.58 -5.40
CA PHE A 95 9.92 -10.25 -4.04
C PHE A 95 10.19 -11.48 -3.16
N MET A 96 9.72 -12.66 -3.57
CA MET A 96 9.98 -13.90 -2.84
C MET A 96 11.36 -14.49 -3.14
N ASN A 97 11.77 -14.42 -4.40
CA ASN A 97 13.02 -15.03 -4.84
C ASN A 97 14.14 -14.00 -5.05
N GLU A 98 13.81 -12.75 -5.29
CA GLU A 98 14.76 -11.67 -5.44
C GLU A 98 14.96 -10.92 -4.12
N ARG A 99 16.13 -10.33 -3.94
CA ARG A 99 16.48 -9.54 -2.74
C ARG A 99 16.90 -8.11 -3.08
N ALA A 100 16.71 -7.74 -4.33
CA ALA A 100 16.88 -6.37 -4.82
C ALA A 100 15.90 -6.10 -5.97
N ILE A 101 15.42 -4.88 -6.07
CA ILE A 101 14.74 -4.37 -7.24
C ILE A 101 15.79 -4.00 -8.26
N VAL A 102 15.82 -4.69 -9.40
CA VAL A 102 16.71 -4.36 -10.51
C VAL A 102 15.85 -4.20 -11.75
N VAL A 103 15.68 -2.98 -12.20
CA VAL A 103 14.91 -2.64 -13.41
C VAL A 103 15.72 -1.78 -14.35
N CYS A 104 15.49 -1.98 -15.64
CA CYS A 104 16.22 -1.34 -16.72
C CYS A 104 15.25 -0.65 -17.67
N GLY A 105 15.35 0.67 -17.79
CA GLY A 105 14.59 1.46 -18.73
C GLY A 105 15.45 2.08 -19.82
N GLU A 106 14.85 2.39 -20.95
CA GLU A 106 15.53 3.02 -22.08
C GLU A 106 15.43 4.55 -21.97
N GLY A 107 16.54 5.25 -22.27
CA GLY A 107 16.57 6.71 -22.35
C GLY A 107 16.42 7.45 -21.00
N TRP A 108 16.51 6.75 -19.87
CA TRP A 108 16.49 7.42 -18.58
C TRP A 108 17.72 8.26 -18.35
N ASN A 109 17.57 9.44 -17.77
CA ASN A 109 18.69 10.31 -17.49
C ASN A 109 19.60 9.74 -16.38
N PRO A 110 20.88 9.40 -16.66
CA PRO A 110 21.80 8.80 -15.66
C PRO A 110 22.04 9.68 -14.43
N GLY A 111 21.93 11.02 -14.56
CA GLY A 111 22.07 11.97 -13.44
C GLY A 111 20.86 11.95 -12.47
N VAL A 112 19.72 11.37 -12.90
CA VAL A 112 18.45 11.41 -12.17
C VAL A 112 18.03 10.03 -11.65
N ILE A 113 18.43 8.93 -12.30
CA ILE A 113 18.04 7.56 -11.89
C ILE A 113 18.34 7.27 -10.42
N GLY A 114 19.40 7.84 -9.84
CA GLY A 114 19.74 7.66 -8.43
C GLY A 114 18.73 8.28 -7.46
N LEU A 115 18.01 9.34 -7.88
CA LEU A 115 16.92 9.94 -7.09
C LEU A 115 15.66 9.07 -7.16
N ALA A 116 15.32 8.60 -8.36
CA ALA A 116 14.21 7.68 -8.54
C ALA A 116 14.45 6.34 -7.80
N ALA A 117 15.69 5.84 -7.79
CA ALA A 117 16.06 4.65 -7.00
C ALA A 117 15.85 4.88 -5.50
N SER A 118 16.22 6.04 -4.96
CA SER A 118 15.96 6.38 -3.55
C SER A 118 14.46 6.38 -3.23
N ARG A 119 13.62 6.91 -4.13
CA ARG A 119 12.15 6.88 -3.94
C ARG A 119 11.56 5.47 -3.97
N LEU A 120 12.11 4.57 -4.80
CA LEU A 120 11.70 3.16 -4.78
C LEU A 120 12.14 2.47 -3.49
N VAL A 121 13.34 2.77 -2.98
CA VAL A 121 13.78 2.29 -1.65
C VAL A 121 12.85 2.80 -0.56
N GLU A 122 12.47 4.09 -0.58
CA GLU A 122 11.51 4.66 0.38
C GLU A 122 10.15 3.94 0.32
N LYS A 123 9.68 3.63 -0.90
CA LYS A 123 8.39 2.99 -1.12
C LYS A 123 8.38 1.51 -0.74
N TYR A 124 9.36 0.76 -1.27
CA TYR A 124 9.37 -0.70 -1.14
C TYR A 124 10.21 -1.21 0.03
N LYS A 125 11.05 -0.36 0.63
CA LYS A 125 12.03 -0.74 1.67
C LYS A 125 12.93 -1.89 1.21
N TRP A 126 13.36 -1.86 -0.04
CA TRP A 126 14.11 -2.89 -0.74
C TRP A 126 15.33 -2.29 -1.45
N PRO A 127 16.53 -2.91 -1.41
CA PRO A 127 17.65 -2.44 -2.20
C PRO A 127 17.25 -2.29 -3.66
N THR A 128 17.56 -1.15 -4.26
CA THR A 128 17.07 -0.81 -5.60
C THR A 128 18.20 -0.38 -6.51
N ILE A 129 18.26 -0.98 -7.68
CA ILE A 129 19.17 -0.64 -8.77
C ILE A 129 18.36 -0.25 -10.00
N LEU A 130 18.48 1.00 -10.41
CA LEU A 130 17.92 1.47 -11.68
C LEU A 130 19.03 1.55 -12.72
N LEU A 131 18.76 0.96 -13.88
CA LEU A 131 19.64 0.91 -15.03
C LEU A 131 19.04 1.74 -16.17
N SER A 132 19.81 2.69 -16.69
CA SER A 132 19.50 3.40 -17.93
C SER A 132 20.23 2.71 -19.07
N ARG A 133 19.48 2.16 -20.02
CA ARG A 133 20.02 1.49 -21.20
C ARG A 133 20.25 2.47 -22.33
N ASP A 134 21.45 2.39 -22.91
CA ASP A 134 21.81 3.03 -24.16
C ASP A 134 22.51 2.00 -25.06
N GLY A 135 21.80 1.50 -26.04
CA GLY A 135 22.25 0.38 -26.89
C GLY A 135 22.57 -0.88 -26.08
N ASP A 136 23.81 -1.32 -26.14
CA ASP A 136 24.29 -2.54 -25.45
C ASP A 136 24.84 -2.28 -24.04
N VAL A 137 24.84 -1.04 -23.58
CA VAL A 137 25.40 -0.64 -22.29
C VAL A 137 24.32 -0.06 -21.39
N CYS A 138 24.38 -0.42 -20.12
CA CYS A 138 23.52 0.12 -19.09
C CYS A 138 24.35 0.89 -18.04
N ILE A 139 23.96 2.12 -17.74
CA ILE A 139 24.51 2.90 -16.63
C ILE A 139 23.53 2.80 -15.46
N GLY A 140 24.01 2.41 -14.29
CA GLY A 140 23.17 2.16 -13.13
C GLY A 140 23.50 2.97 -11.90
N SER A 141 22.47 3.16 -11.10
CA SER A 141 22.59 3.71 -9.74
C SER A 141 21.88 2.80 -8.76
N ALA A 142 22.60 2.37 -7.73
CA ALA A 142 22.13 1.53 -6.65
C ALA A 142 21.86 2.35 -5.38
N ARG A 143 20.83 1.97 -4.66
CA ARG A 143 20.52 2.48 -3.32
C ARG A 143 20.18 1.30 -2.42
N SER A 144 20.61 1.36 -1.17
CA SER A 144 20.45 0.29 -0.20
C SER A 144 19.47 0.64 0.92
N ILE A 145 19.22 -0.35 1.75
CA ILE A 145 18.46 -0.24 3.01
C ILE A 145 19.42 -0.46 4.20
N PRO A 146 19.04 -0.08 5.43
CA PRO A 146 19.77 -0.48 6.62
C PRO A 146 19.95 -2.00 6.68
N GLY A 147 21.11 -2.47 7.14
CA GLY A 147 21.41 -3.91 7.21
C GLY A 147 21.93 -4.54 5.91
N VAL A 148 21.91 -3.82 4.78
CA VAL A 148 22.47 -4.30 3.50
C VAL A 148 23.61 -3.40 3.03
N ASN A 149 24.82 -3.94 2.88
CA ASN A 149 25.94 -3.26 2.23
C ASN A 149 25.91 -3.54 0.73
N ILE A 150 25.30 -2.64 -0.04
CA ILE A 150 25.13 -2.83 -1.49
C ILE A 150 26.47 -2.89 -2.25
N HIS A 151 27.47 -2.14 -1.79
CA HIS A 151 28.79 -2.16 -2.41
C HIS A 151 29.46 -3.54 -2.27
N GLU A 152 29.40 -4.14 -1.09
CA GLU A 152 29.94 -5.48 -0.85
C GLU A 152 29.18 -6.54 -1.63
N ALA A 153 27.85 -6.51 -1.62
CA ALA A 153 27.02 -7.42 -2.41
C ALA A 153 27.35 -7.33 -3.91
N MET A 154 27.45 -6.12 -4.45
CA MET A 154 27.81 -5.89 -5.86
C MET A 154 29.26 -6.29 -6.16
N SER A 155 30.17 -6.21 -5.21
CA SER A 155 31.57 -6.62 -5.40
C SER A 155 31.71 -8.11 -5.78
N THR A 156 30.76 -8.96 -5.37
CA THR A 156 30.69 -10.37 -5.77
C THR A 156 30.39 -10.57 -7.26
N CYS A 157 29.91 -9.52 -7.93
CA CYS A 157 29.55 -9.49 -9.35
C CYS A 157 30.53 -8.65 -10.19
N ARG A 158 31.70 -8.32 -9.66
CA ARG A 158 32.64 -7.37 -10.27
C ARG A 158 33.06 -7.74 -11.73
N ASP A 159 33.11 -8.99 -12.03
CA ASP A 159 33.43 -9.54 -13.36
C ASP A 159 32.38 -9.20 -14.43
N LEU A 160 31.16 -8.84 -14.04
CA LEU A 160 30.06 -8.44 -14.93
C LEU A 160 30.07 -6.95 -15.27
N PHE A 161 30.86 -6.15 -14.56
CA PHE A 161 30.83 -4.68 -14.70
C PHE A 161 31.98 -4.16 -15.56
N VAL A 162 31.65 -3.18 -16.40
CA VAL A 162 32.65 -2.35 -17.10
C VAL A 162 33.24 -1.33 -16.09
N ARG A 163 32.39 -0.74 -15.25
CA ARG A 163 32.77 0.17 -14.16
C ARG A 163 31.88 -0.07 -12.96
N PHE A 164 32.46 0.08 -11.79
CA PHE A 164 31.74 -0.07 -10.54
C PHE A 164 32.45 0.67 -9.42
N GLY A 165 31.67 1.31 -8.53
CA GLY A 165 32.19 1.98 -7.35
C GLY A 165 31.08 2.56 -6.48
N GLY A 166 31.37 2.80 -5.21
CA GLY A 166 30.40 3.35 -4.27
C GLY A 166 30.73 3.04 -2.82
N HIS A 167 29.72 3.11 -1.98
CA HIS A 167 29.75 2.89 -0.54
C HIS A 167 28.60 1.97 -0.11
N ALA A 168 28.53 1.60 1.15
CA ALA A 168 27.53 0.67 1.68
C ALA A 168 26.08 1.02 1.30
N GLN A 169 25.72 2.30 1.26
CA GLN A 169 24.34 2.75 1.03
C GLN A 169 24.05 3.18 -0.42
N ALA A 170 25.08 3.40 -1.25
CA ALA A 170 24.89 3.85 -2.63
C ALA A 170 26.08 3.46 -3.50
N ALA A 171 25.80 2.97 -4.71
CA ALA A 171 26.83 2.60 -5.68
C ALA A 171 26.40 3.00 -7.10
N GLY A 172 27.41 3.18 -7.96
CA GLY A 172 27.24 3.38 -9.39
C GLY A 172 27.88 2.24 -10.16
N LEU A 173 27.32 1.89 -11.32
CA LEU A 173 27.82 0.83 -12.17
C LEU A 173 27.63 1.13 -13.64
N THR A 174 28.45 0.47 -14.46
CA THR A 174 28.23 0.35 -15.90
C THR A 174 28.32 -1.14 -16.25
N ILE A 175 27.33 -1.67 -16.92
CA ILE A 175 27.21 -3.10 -17.25
C ILE A 175 26.71 -3.28 -18.68
N GLU A 176 27.15 -4.32 -19.36
CA GLU A 176 26.58 -4.70 -20.65
C GLU A 176 25.17 -5.28 -20.46
N ALA A 177 24.23 -4.91 -21.33
CA ALA A 177 22.82 -5.31 -21.22
C ALA A 177 22.64 -6.84 -21.14
N LYS A 178 23.45 -7.60 -21.85
CA LYS A 178 23.43 -9.08 -21.84
C LYS A 178 23.75 -9.69 -20.47
N ASN A 179 24.49 -8.96 -19.61
CA ASN A 179 24.90 -9.41 -18.28
C ASN A 179 23.88 -9.07 -17.18
N VAL A 180 22.86 -8.26 -17.46
CA VAL A 180 21.88 -7.82 -16.46
C VAL A 180 21.11 -8.99 -15.81
N PRO A 181 20.65 -10.03 -16.54
CA PRO A 181 19.97 -11.16 -15.91
C PRO A 181 20.85 -11.91 -14.90
N GLU A 182 22.12 -12.16 -15.25
CA GLU A 182 23.05 -12.85 -14.36
C GLU A 182 23.44 -11.97 -13.15
N PHE A 183 23.61 -10.68 -13.37
CA PHE A 183 23.81 -9.71 -12.28
C PHE A 183 22.66 -9.75 -11.29
N LYS A 184 21.41 -9.71 -11.76
CA LYS A 184 20.20 -9.76 -10.92
C LYS A 184 20.17 -11.02 -10.04
N ARG A 185 20.47 -12.17 -10.62
CA ARG A 185 20.52 -13.45 -9.93
C ARG A 185 21.61 -13.47 -8.84
N ARG A 186 22.85 -13.13 -9.21
CA ARG A 186 24.01 -13.16 -8.30
C ARG A 186 23.89 -12.12 -7.19
N LEU A 187 23.37 -10.93 -7.49
CA LEU A 187 23.13 -9.89 -6.50
C LEU A 187 22.14 -10.37 -5.44
N SER A 188 21.03 -10.98 -5.85
CA SER A 188 20.05 -11.54 -4.91
C SER A 188 20.63 -12.61 -4.01
N GLU A 189 21.48 -13.49 -4.55
CA GLU A 189 22.21 -14.49 -3.76
C GLU A 189 23.18 -13.86 -2.76
N ALA A 190 23.92 -12.83 -3.19
CA ALA A 190 24.88 -12.12 -2.33
C ALA A 190 24.16 -11.41 -1.16
N ILE A 191 23.06 -10.72 -1.46
CA ILE A 191 22.28 -10.02 -0.43
C ILE A 191 21.64 -11.02 0.53
N ARG A 192 21.13 -12.18 0.04
CA ARG A 192 20.57 -13.24 0.89
C ARG A 192 21.59 -13.81 1.88
N LYS A 193 22.85 -13.85 1.51
CA LYS A 193 23.94 -14.31 2.40
C LYS A 193 24.37 -13.25 3.41
N GLN A 194 24.18 -11.97 3.06
CA GLN A 194 24.64 -10.82 3.85
C GLN A 194 23.61 -10.37 4.88
N ALA A 195 22.34 -10.37 4.51
CA ALA A 195 21.27 -9.80 5.30
C ALA A 195 20.26 -10.86 5.73
N ALA A 196 19.94 -10.84 7.01
CA ALA A 196 18.85 -11.63 7.57
C ALA A 196 17.49 -11.16 7.02
N PRO A 197 16.46 -12.01 6.97
CA PRO A 197 15.14 -11.66 6.46
C PRO A 197 14.53 -10.42 7.12
N GLU A 198 14.83 -10.19 8.39
CA GLU A 198 14.34 -9.07 9.20
C GLU A 198 14.81 -7.71 8.65
N ALA A 199 15.95 -7.65 7.94
CA ALA A 199 16.44 -6.42 7.30
C ALA A 199 15.49 -5.88 6.23
N PHE A 200 14.60 -6.72 5.72
CA PHE A 200 13.60 -6.36 4.70
C PHE A 200 12.23 -6.03 5.31
N ILE A 201 12.08 -6.16 6.62
CA ILE A 201 10.85 -5.75 7.31
C ILE A 201 10.89 -4.24 7.48
N PRO A 202 9.92 -3.50 6.94
CA PRO A 202 9.85 -2.06 7.16
C PRO A 202 9.64 -1.77 8.64
N THR A 203 10.66 -1.21 9.27
CA THR A 203 10.60 -0.75 10.65
C THR A 203 10.71 0.76 10.67
N GLU A 204 9.93 1.40 11.53
CA GLU A 204 10.09 2.81 11.87
C GLU A 204 10.41 2.90 13.35
N GLU A 205 11.53 3.54 13.66
CA GLU A 205 11.93 3.80 15.03
C GLU A 205 11.24 5.07 15.54
N TYR A 206 10.85 5.07 16.79
CA TYR A 206 10.32 6.24 17.49
C TYR A 206 11.00 6.41 18.84
N ASP A 207 11.06 7.65 19.29
CA ASP A 207 11.75 8.01 20.55
C ASP A 207 10.82 7.80 21.75
N LEU A 208 9.52 8.07 21.60
CA LEU A 208 8.56 8.02 22.70
C LEU A 208 7.16 7.70 22.18
N GLU A 209 6.39 6.91 22.95
CA GLU A 209 4.96 6.74 22.77
C GLU A 209 4.21 7.84 23.53
N LEU A 210 3.23 8.48 22.86
CA LEU A 210 2.46 9.58 23.42
C LEU A 210 0.96 9.35 23.22
N GLU A 211 0.18 9.81 24.20
CA GLU A 211 -1.25 10.07 24.00
C GLU A 211 -1.45 11.47 23.39
N LEU A 212 -2.60 11.69 22.73
CA LEU A 212 -2.87 13.01 22.14
C LEU A 212 -2.96 14.12 23.20
N SER A 213 -3.38 13.79 24.42
CA SER A 213 -3.42 14.73 25.56
C SER A 213 -2.06 15.31 25.93
N GLU A 214 -0.98 14.52 25.73
CA GLU A 214 0.39 14.92 26.05
C GLU A 214 1.00 15.83 24.98
N MET A 215 0.43 15.88 23.79
CA MET A 215 0.90 16.70 22.66
C MET A 215 0.46 18.14 22.82
N THR A 216 1.03 18.85 23.79
CA THR A 216 0.74 20.27 24.06
C THR A 216 1.71 21.20 23.30
N GLU A 217 1.38 22.49 23.21
CA GLU A 217 2.28 23.48 22.60
C GLU A 217 3.56 23.59 23.41
N GLU A 218 3.47 23.55 24.75
CA GLU A 218 4.63 23.60 25.64
C GLU A 218 5.55 22.42 25.42
N PHE A 219 4.99 21.20 25.19
CA PHE A 219 5.79 20.04 24.87
C PHE A 219 6.55 20.22 23.55
N VAL A 220 5.88 20.71 22.50
CA VAL A 220 6.51 20.96 21.19
C VAL A 220 7.56 22.09 21.29
N ASP A 221 7.28 23.16 22.01
CA ASP A 221 8.23 24.25 22.20
C ASP A 221 9.49 23.79 22.98
N ALA A 222 9.34 22.87 23.94
CA ALA A 222 10.45 22.34 24.71
C ALA A 222 11.48 21.61 23.85
N PHE A 223 11.06 20.72 22.95
CA PHE A 223 12.04 20.05 22.07
C PHE A 223 12.47 20.90 20.88
N SER A 224 11.85 22.04 20.62
CA SER A 224 12.35 23.02 19.65
C SER A 224 13.75 23.53 19.99
N ALA A 225 14.15 23.43 21.27
CA ALA A 225 15.51 23.74 21.69
C ALA A 225 16.59 22.81 21.11
N MET A 226 16.18 21.63 20.57
CA MET A 226 17.10 20.70 19.88
C MET A 226 17.44 21.14 18.44
N GLN A 227 16.79 22.19 17.93
CA GLN A 227 17.08 22.69 16.59
C GLN A 227 18.46 23.36 16.48
N PRO A 228 19.11 23.30 15.30
CA PRO A 228 18.60 22.75 14.03
C PRO A 228 18.71 21.23 13.99
N THR A 229 17.63 20.58 13.58
CA THR A 229 17.60 19.14 13.34
C THR A 229 18.04 18.80 11.91
N GLY A 230 18.53 17.58 11.70
CA GLY A 230 19.03 17.08 10.43
C GLY A 230 19.88 15.83 10.58
N PHE A 231 20.82 15.63 9.65
CA PHE A 231 21.72 14.47 9.70
C PHE A 231 22.60 14.52 10.98
N GLY A 232 22.57 13.42 11.75
CA GLY A 232 23.30 13.32 13.03
C GLY A 232 22.57 13.97 14.23
N ASN A 233 21.46 14.68 13.99
CA ASN A 233 20.58 15.24 15.02
C ASN A 233 19.13 15.19 14.50
N PRO A 234 18.49 14.00 14.41
CA PRO A 234 17.15 13.88 13.85
C PRO A 234 16.10 14.60 14.71
N ALA A 235 15.02 15.02 14.08
CA ALA A 235 13.86 15.51 14.83
C ALA A 235 13.25 14.36 15.62
N PRO A 236 12.76 14.60 16.86
CA PRO A 236 12.07 13.59 17.64
C PRO A 236 10.88 12.99 16.92
N VAL A 237 10.71 11.68 17.04
CA VAL A 237 9.68 10.90 16.40
C VAL A 237 8.84 10.23 17.46
N PHE A 238 7.52 10.30 17.31
CA PHE A 238 6.58 9.83 18.31
C PHE A 238 5.65 8.77 17.74
N CYS A 239 5.29 7.79 18.56
CA CYS A 239 4.25 6.82 18.26
C CYS A 239 2.96 7.19 18.97
N VAL A 240 1.85 7.18 18.27
CA VAL A 240 0.50 7.30 18.84
C VAL A 240 -0.32 6.07 18.48
N ARG A 241 -1.00 5.49 19.44
CA ARG A 241 -1.76 4.26 19.24
C ARG A 241 -3.22 4.41 19.60
N GLY A 242 -4.06 3.67 18.88
CA GLY A 242 -5.50 3.64 19.17
C GLY A 242 -6.18 4.98 18.93
N VAL A 243 -5.70 5.74 17.95
CA VAL A 243 -6.30 7.03 17.57
C VAL A 243 -7.31 6.83 16.44
N HIS A 244 -8.48 7.45 16.59
CA HIS A 244 -9.50 7.46 15.55
C HIS A 244 -9.15 8.47 14.47
N THR A 245 -9.39 8.10 13.20
CA THR A 245 -9.23 9.00 12.06
C THR A 245 -10.55 9.65 11.72
N THR A 246 -10.56 10.98 11.65
CA THR A 246 -11.74 11.77 11.33
C THR A 246 -11.39 12.91 10.36
N ASP A 247 -12.38 13.51 9.70
CA ASP A 247 -12.20 14.62 8.75
C ASP A 247 -11.14 14.29 7.66
N VAL A 248 -11.15 13.07 7.17
CA VAL A 248 -10.20 12.57 6.17
C VAL A 248 -10.48 13.25 4.83
N ARG A 249 -9.44 13.84 4.23
CA ARG A 249 -9.52 14.48 2.91
C ARG A 249 -8.15 14.54 2.24
N THR A 250 -8.16 14.55 0.95
CA THR A 250 -6.97 14.82 0.15
C THR A 250 -6.76 16.32 -0.04
N ILE A 251 -5.52 16.77 -0.05
CA ILE A 251 -5.11 18.16 -0.29
C ILE A 251 -3.92 18.24 -1.23
N GLY A 252 -3.65 19.44 -1.72
CA GLY A 252 -2.56 19.69 -2.67
C GLY A 252 -2.99 19.47 -4.12
N LYS A 253 -2.03 19.67 -5.04
CA LYS A 253 -2.27 19.43 -6.46
C LYS A 253 -2.56 17.95 -6.68
N ASP A 254 -3.63 17.65 -7.40
CA ASP A 254 -4.09 16.29 -7.73
C ASP A 254 -4.36 15.39 -6.51
N GLY A 255 -4.65 15.99 -5.33
CA GLY A 255 -4.95 15.21 -4.12
C GLY A 255 -3.74 14.47 -3.54
N ALA A 256 -2.51 14.91 -3.82
CA ALA A 256 -1.29 14.19 -3.50
C ALA A 256 -1.03 13.97 -1.99
N HIS A 257 -1.66 14.73 -1.12
CA HIS A 257 -1.41 14.68 0.32
C HIS A 257 -2.69 14.36 1.08
N LEU A 258 -2.52 13.68 2.21
CA LEU A 258 -3.58 13.33 3.15
C LEU A 258 -3.66 14.40 4.24
N ARG A 259 -4.86 14.85 4.56
CA ARG A 259 -5.17 15.63 5.76
C ARG A 259 -6.28 14.97 6.54
N MET A 260 -6.12 14.86 7.85
CA MET A 260 -7.12 14.29 8.73
C MET A 260 -7.01 14.87 10.14
N ARG A 261 -7.91 14.49 11.01
CA ARG A 261 -7.80 14.67 12.46
C ARG A 261 -7.61 13.32 13.12
N LEU A 262 -6.72 13.28 14.08
CA LEU A 262 -6.53 12.18 15.02
C LEU A 262 -7.34 12.52 16.27
N ALA A 263 -8.15 11.59 16.75
CA ALA A 263 -8.98 11.75 17.95
C ALA A 263 -8.71 10.61 18.95
N GLN A 264 -8.59 10.96 20.23
CA GLN A 264 -8.40 10.01 21.33
C GLN A 264 -9.08 10.57 22.58
N GLY A 265 -10.16 9.93 23.01
CA GLY A 265 -11.01 10.48 24.05
C GLY A 265 -11.60 11.83 23.64
N SER A 266 -11.34 12.88 24.42
CA SER A 266 -11.74 14.26 24.11
C SER A 266 -10.70 15.04 23.29
N ASP A 267 -9.50 14.50 23.13
CA ASP A 267 -8.40 15.20 22.48
C ASP A 267 -8.39 14.98 20.97
N MET A 268 -8.06 16.05 20.27
CA MET A 268 -7.96 16.03 18.80
C MET A 268 -6.72 16.77 18.34
N ARG A 269 -6.03 16.20 17.34
CA ARG A 269 -4.88 16.84 16.69
C ARG A 269 -5.03 16.80 15.17
N SER A 270 -4.64 17.89 14.51
CA SER A 270 -4.54 17.92 13.04
C SER A 270 -3.35 17.09 12.59
N ALA A 271 -3.56 16.26 11.57
CA ALA A 271 -2.50 15.45 10.98
C ALA A 271 -2.41 15.69 9.46
N ILE A 272 -1.17 15.69 8.96
CA ILE A 272 -0.87 15.78 7.55
C ILE A 272 0.07 14.65 7.14
N GLY A 273 -0.27 13.93 6.07
CA GLY A 273 0.58 12.91 5.46
C GLY A 273 1.00 13.37 4.06
N PHE A 274 2.26 13.76 3.91
CA PHE A 274 2.77 14.16 2.60
C PHE A 274 2.90 12.95 1.68
N ARG A 275 2.35 13.07 0.45
CA ARG A 275 2.32 12.00 -0.57
C ARG A 275 1.53 10.74 -0.14
N MET A 276 0.57 10.90 0.75
CA MET A 276 -0.28 9.82 1.26
C MET A 276 -1.75 10.00 0.83
N GLY A 277 -2.00 10.81 -0.20
CA GLY A 277 -3.37 11.09 -0.66
C GLY A 277 -4.11 9.84 -1.15
N ASP A 278 -3.40 8.91 -1.74
CA ASP A 278 -3.89 7.60 -2.20
C ASP A 278 -4.45 6.71 -1.08
N ARG A 279 -4.07 6.99 0.17
CA ARG A 279 -4.55 6.23 1.34
C ARG A 279 -5.90 6.72 1.87
N ALA A 280 -6.42 7.86 1.40
CA ALA A 280 -7.62 8.49 1.96
C ALA A 280 -8.84 7.55 1.96
N ASP A 281 -9.02 6.77 0.87
CA ASP A 281 -10.18 5.89 0.69
C ASP A 281 -10.04 4.54 1.40
N SER A 282 -8.83 4.20 1.86
CA SER A 282 -8.50 2.91 2.49
C SER A 282 -8.07 3.01 3.95
N LEU A 283 -8.26 4.18 4.58
CA LEU A 283 -7.85 4.41 5.95
C LEU A 283 -8.68 3.60 6.95
N PRO A 284 -8.03 2.86 7.86
CA PRO A 284 -8.72 2.28 9.01
C PRO A 284 -9.29 3.37 9.93
N GLU A 285 -10.43 3.09 10.57
CA GLU A 285 -11.02 4.00 11.53
C GLU A 285 -10.13 4.26 12.76
N VAL A 286 -9.41 3.23 13.19
CA VAL A 286 -8.48 3.31 14.32
C VAL A 286 -7.08 2.92 13.83
N ILE A 287 -6.13 3.81 14.05
CA ILE A 287 -4.75 3.64 13.58
C ILE A 287 -3.73 3.70 14.71
N GLU A 288 -2.58 3.14 14.42
CA GLU A 288 -1.29 3.45 15.03
C GLU A 288 -0.53 4.31 14.04
N ALA A 289 0.09 5.39 14.49
CA ALA A 289 0.80 6.31 13.61
C ALA A 289 2.14 6.73 14.22
N ILE A 290 3.13 6.83 13.35
CA ILE A 290 4.43 7.44 13.65
C ILE A 290 4.39 8.87 13.13
N VAL A 291 4.65 9.82 14.02
CA VAL A 291 4.51 11.25 13.74
C VAL A 291 5.72 12.05 14.18
N THR A 292 5.96 13.15 13.51
CA THR A 292 6.73 14.28 14.05
C THR A 292 5.77 15.41 14.39
N LEU A 293 6.13 16.22 15.39
CA LEU A 293 5.26 17.30 15.87
C LEU A 293 5.82 18.66 15.47
N SER A 294 4.93 19.58 15.12
CA SER A 294 5.27 20.97 14.82
C SER A 294 4.15 21.91 15.28
N ILE A 295 4.47 23.19 15.45
CA ILE A 295 3.45 24.23 15.67
C ILE A 295 3.06 24.81 14.32
N ASN A 296 1.80 24.67 13.98
CA ASN A 296 1.19 25.37 12.83
C ASN A 296 0.55 26.68 13.30
N VAL A 297 0.96 27.78 12.70
CA VAL A 297 0.39 29.12 13.00
C VAL A 297 -0.48 29.54 11.83
N TRP A 298 -1.77 29.68 12.09
CA TRP A 298 -2.77 30.15 11.12
C TRP A 298 -3.69 31.19 11.74
N GLN A 299 -3.78 32.37 11.15
CA GLN A 299 -4.60 33.50 11.67
C GLN A 299 -4.28 33.79 13.15
N ASP A 300 -3.00 33.88 13.48
CA ASP A 300 -2.46 34.12 14.83
C ASP A 300 -2.82 33.03 15.88
N LYS A 301 -3.47 31.93 15.45
CA LYS A 301 -3.71 30.76 16.32
C LYS A 301 -2.60 29.74 16.12
N ARG A 302 -2.01 29.34 17.24
CA ARG A 302 -1.03 28.26 17.30
C ARG A 302 -1.78 26.94 17.53
N ASN A 303 -1.37 25.89 16.86
CA ASN A 303 -1.92 24.56 17.07
C ASN A 303 -0.83 23.51 16.83
N VAL A 304 -0.81 22.47 17.63
CA VAL A 304 0.04 21.32 17.40
C VAL A 304 -0.46 20.58 16.16
N GLN A 305 0.45 20.31 15.23
CA GLN A 305 0.21 19.54 14.03
C GLN A 305 1.11 18.31 14.01
N CYS A 306 0.49 17.14 13.77
CA CYS A 306 1.19 15.89 13.53
C CYS A 306 1.53 15.79 12.04
N GLU A 307 2.81 15.57 11.72
CA GLU A 307 3.22 15.17 10.39
C GLU A 307 3.42 13.65 10.39
N LEU A 308 2.58 12.96 9.61
CA LEU A 308 2.58 11.50 9.52
C LEU A 308 3.82 11.02 8.75
N ARG A 309 4.59 10.15 9.36
CA ARG A 309 5.68 9.41 8.69
C ARG A 309 5.20 8.05 8.23
N GLN A 310 4.46 7.36 9.11
CA GLN A 310 3.87 6.06 8.83
C GLN A 310 2.57 5.91 9.61
N MET A 311 1.67 5.06 9.12
CA MET A 311 0.46 4.67 9.83
C MET A 311 0.03 3.28 9.39
N GLN A 312 -0.62 2.58 10.31
CA GLN A 312 -1.22 1.27 10.05
C GLN A 312 -2.47 1.11 10.92
N ALA A 313 -3.29 0.09 10.62
CA ALA A 313 -4.41 -0.25 11.47
C ALA A 313 -3.92 -0.57 12.89
N TYR A 314 -4.53 0.08 13.89
CA TYR A 314 -4.21 -0.22 15.28
C TYR A 314 -4.90 -1.50 15.70
N MET A 315 -4.16 -2.33 16.47
CA MET A 315 -4.60 -3.63 16.91
C MET A 315 -5.12 -4.49 15.77
N PRO A 316 -4.19 -5.14 15.11
CA PRO A 316 -4.53 -6.36 14.43
C PRO A 316 -5.45 -7.13 15.36
N GLY A 317 -6.36 -7.82 15.02
CA GLY A 317 -7.20 -8.62 15.86
C GLY A 317 -8.52 -7.94 16.27
N LYS A 318 -8.65 -7.42 17.45
CA LYS A 318 -9.97 -6.94 17.94
C LYS A 318 -10.53 -5.75 17.16
N ALA A 319 -9.71 -4.72 16.92
CA ALA A 319 -10.16 -3.53 16.18
C ALA A 319 -10.39 -3.86 14.69
N PHE A 320 -9.51 -4.67 14.09
CA PHE A 320 -9.69 -5.13 12.71
C PHE A 320 -10.98 -5.96 12.56
N ILE A 321 -11.28 -6.86 13.50
CA ILE A 321 -12.53 -7.63 13.52
C ILE A 321 -13.74 -6.70 13.65
N ALA A 322 -13.66 -5.69 14.51
CA ALA A 322 -14.72 -4.70 14.66
C ALA A 322 -14.92 -3.89 13.37
N GLU A 323 -13.84 -3.47 12.71
CA GLU A 323 -13.88 -2.79 11.41
C GLU A 323 -14.50 -3.66 10.33
N CYS A 324 -14.06 -4.91 10.18
CA CYS A 324 -14.67 -5.85 9.25
C CYS A 324 -16.17 -6.07 9.53
N GLY A 325 -16.57 -6.07 10.81
CA GLY A 325 -17.97 -6.18 11.19
C GLY A 325 -18.82 -4.97 10.76
N ARG A 326 -18.25 -3.75 10.80
CA ARG A 326 -18.91 -2.54 10.27
C ARG A 326 -19.01 -2.55 8.73
N GLN A 327 -18.11 -3.21 8.07
CA GLN A 327 -18.06 -3.36 6.61
C GLN A 327 -18.60 -4.72 6.14
N SER A 328 -19.64 -5.24 6.81
CA SER A 328 -20.22 -6.56 6.50
C SER A 328 -20.66 -6.72 5.04
N GLU A 329 -21.04 -5.61 4.40
CA GLU A 329 -21.36 -5.58 2.96
C GLU A 329 -20.21 -6.09 2.08
N LYS A 330 -18.97 -5.73 2.42
CA LYS A 330 -17.78 -6.18 1.68
C LYS A 330 -17.57 -7.68 1.83
N LEU A 331 -17.83 -8.22 3.02
CA LEU A 331 -17.75 -9.65 3.27
C LEU A 331 -18.77 -10.43 2.40
N SER A 332 -20.01 -9.97 2.41
CA SER A 332 -21.09 -10.58 1.62
C SER A 332 -20.82 -10.49 0.12
N ASN A 333 -20.34 -9.32 -0.36
CA ASN A 333 -19.99 -9.14 -1.77
C ASN A 333 -18.85 -10.06 -2.20
N SER A 334 -17.78 -10.17 -1.42
CA SER A 334 -16.65 -11.06 -1.71
C SER A 334 -17.08 -12.52 -1.82
N MET A 335 -17.95 -12.99 -0.90
CA MET A 335 -18.49 -14.34 -0.97
C MET A 335 -19.33 -14.56 -2.25
N LEU A 336 -20.18 -13.61 -2.60
CA LEU A 336 -20.97 -13.70 -3.82
C LEU A 336 -20.10 -13.65 -5.08
N ASP A 337 -19.05 -12.82 -5.10
CA ASP A 337 -18.08 -12.74 -6.21
C ASP A 337 -17.35 -14.07 -6.39
N ALA A 338 -16.86 -14.67 -5.31
CA ALA A 338 -16.19 -15.98 -5.33
C ALA A 338 -17.11 -17.09 -5.86
N LEU A 339 -18.40 -17.05 -5.51
CA LEU A 339 -19.40 -18.01 -5.98
C LEU A 339 -19.81 -17.77 -7.44
N CYS A 340 -19.74 -16.54 -7.94
CA CYS A 340 -20.04 -16.19 -9.33
C CYS A 340 -18.90 -16.55 -10.30
N LEU A 341 -17.70 -16.87 -9.82
CA LEU A 341 -16.60 -17.26 -10.68
C LEU A 341 -16.95 -18.52 -11.49
N PRO A 342 -16.54 -18.56 -12.77
CA PRO A 342 -16.74 -19.75 -13.61
C PRO A 342 -15.97 -20.93 -13.02
N ASP A 343 -16.58 -22.10 -13.03
CA ASP A 343 -15.94 -23.31 -12.53
C ASP A 343 -14.72 -23.67 -13.39
N GLY A 344 -13.67 -24.15 -12.75
CA GLY A 344 -12.40 -24.49 -13.38
C GLY A 344 -11.70 -25.60 -12.60
N GLU A 345 -10.76 -26.26 -13.28
CA GLU A 345 -9.93 -27.28 -12.61
C GLU A 345 -8.79 -26.61 -11.83
N ALA A 346 -8.57 -27.06 -10.62
CA ALA A 346 -7.46 -26.63 -9.77
C ALA A 346 -6.79 -27.86 -9.13
N GLN A 347 -5.61 -28.20 -9.61
CA GLN A 347 -4.78 -29.26 -9.03
C GLN A 347 -3.69 -28.65 -8.14
N GLY A 348 -3.22 -29.41 -7.14
CA GLY A 348 -2.12 -29.00 -6.28
C GLY A 348 -2.52 -27.99 -5.19
N ILE A 349 -3.77 -28.05 -4.72
CA ILE A 349 -4.22 -27.41 -3.48
C ILE A 349 -4.22 -28.49 -2.38
N GLU A 350 -3.44 -28.28 -1.34
CA GLU A 350 -3.35 -29.18 -0.22
C GLU A 350 -4.51 -28.93 0.76
N ARG A 351 -5.16 -29.99 1.21
CA ARG A 351 -6.28 -29.91 2.15
C ARG A 351 -5.83 -30.34 3.53
N MET A 352 -6.07 -29.50 4.52
CA MET A 352 -5.65 -29.70 5.90
C MET A 352 -6.78 -29.40 6.88
N THR A 353 -6.66 -29.94 8.08
CA THR A 353 -7.47 -29.46 9.22
C THR A 353 -6.90 -28.15 9.76
N LEU A 354 -7.69 -27.42 10.55
CA LEU A 354 -7.24 -26.20 11.22
C LEU A 354 -5.98 -26.44 12.07
N GLU A 355 -5.91 -27.54 12.81
CA GLU A 355 -4.75 -27.85 13.66
C GLU A 355 -3.48 -28.11 12.84
N GLN A 356 -3.60 -28.77 11.70
CA GLN A 356 -2.47 -28.96 10.78
C GLN A 356 -2.01 -27.64 10.18
N ALA A 357 -2.95 -26.80 9.73
CA ALA A 357 -2.64 -25.48 9.17
C ALA A 357 -1.98 -24.56 10.21
N LYS A 358 -2.43 -24.59 11.47
CA LYS A 358 -1.79 -23.87 12.57
C LYS A 358 -0.35 -24.33 12.80
N ALA A 359 -0.09 -25.63 12.78
CA ALA A 359 1.26 -26.16 12.93
C ALA A 359 2.19 -25.70 11.81
N VAL A 360 1.70 -25.67 10.55
CA VAL A 360 2.45 -25.13 9.42
C VAL A 360 2.73 -23.64 9.62
N LEU A 361 1.72 -22.85 9.98
CA LEU A 361 1.88 -21.41 10.22
C LEU A 361 2.87 -21.13 11.34
N ALA A 362 2.79 -21.83 12.47
CA ALA A 362 3.71 -21.66 13.59
C ALA A 362 5.15 -21.93 13.15
N GLY A 363 5.40 -23.04 12.47
CA GLY A 363 6.75 -23.36 11.96
C GLY A 363 7.27 -22.39 10.91
N GLU A 364 6.40 -21.75 10.15
CA GLU A 364 6.80 -20.73 9.17
C GLU A 364 7.06 -19.37 9.82
N PHE A 365 6.29 -18.97 10.82
CA PHE A 365 6.52 -17.74 11.58
C PHE A 365 7.81 -17.80 12.41
N GLU A 366 8.17 -18.97 12.96
CA GLU A 366 9.44 -19.16 13.65
C GLU A 366 10.67 -18.99 12.75
N LYS A 367 10.52 -19.22 11.45
CA LYS A 367 11.58 -18.99 10.45
C LYS A 367 11.74 -17.52 10.06
N GLY A 368 10.95 -16.62 10.64
CA GLY A 368 10.89 -15.23 10.31
C GLY A 368 10.03 -14.95 9.08
N TYR A 369 10.34 -13.86 8.38
CA TYR A 369 9.59 -13.39 7.24
C TYR A 369 9.52 -14.40 6.08
N GLN A 370 8.34 -14.88 5.74
CA GLN A 370 8.16 -16.00 4.81
C GLN A 370 7.23 -15.75 3.60
N GLY A 371 6.56 -14.62 3.52
CA GLY A 371 5.61 -14.32 2.43
C GLY A 371 4.35 -15.19 2.50
N ILE A 372 3.68 -15.14 3.64
CA ILE A 372 2.45 -15.88 3.90
C ILE A 372 1.25 -14.99 3.62
N LEU A 373 0.27 -15.52 2.90
CA LEU A 373 -1.02 -14.89 2.68
C LEU A 373 -2.11 -15.76 3.32
N ILE A 374 -2.81 -15.20 4.29
CA ILE A 374 -3.95 -15.86 4.92
C ILE A 374 -5.23 -15.21 4.41
N GLY A 375 -6.08 -15.96 3.72
CA GLY A 375 -7.39 -15.51 3.26
C GLY A 375 -8.50 -15.98 4.19
N VAL A 376 -9.43 -15.08 4.53
CA VAL A 376 -10.56 -15.35 5.42
C VAL A 376 -11.83 -14.70 4.87
N HIS A 377 -12.91 -15.44 4.75
CA HIS A 377 -14.20 -14.92 4.25
C HIS A 377 -15.16 -14.50 5.36
N THR A 378 -15.02 -15.06 6.58
CA THR A 378 -16.01 -14.87 7.64
C THR A 378 -15.43 -14.30 8.92
N LEU A 379 -16.22 -13.45 9.59
CA LEU A 379 -15.86 -12.91 10.91
C LEU A 379 -15.68 -14.02 11.95
N ALA A 380 -16.42 -15.12 11.84
CA ALA A 380 -16.32 -16.23 12.77
C ALA A 380 -14.94 -16.90 12.68
N ALA A 381 -14.48 -17.20 11.47
CA ALA A 381 -13.15 -17.75 11.23
C ALA A 381 -12.05 -16.76 11.66
N MET A 382 -12.23 -15.47 11.38
CA MET A 382 -11.30 -14.44 11.80
C MET A 382 -11.18 -14.33 13.33
N LYS A 383 -12.30 -14.38 14.05
CA LYS A 383 -12.29 -14.36 15.53
C LYS A 383 -11.51 -15.55 16.12
N LEU A 384 -11.70 -16.72 15.54
CA LEU A 384 -10.99 -17.93 15.98
C LEU A 384 -9.49 -17.83 15.66
N LEU A 385 -9.15 -17.42 14.44
CA LEU A 385 -7.77 -17.27 14.00
C LEU A 385 -7.00 -16.22 14.83
N ASN A 386 -7.64 -15.12 15.17
CA ASN A 386 -7.02 -14.04 15.94
C ASN A 386 -6.47 -14.50 17.30
N VAL A 387 -7.16 -15.42 17.98
CA VAL A 387 -6.68 -16.01 19.25
C VAL A 387 -5.37 -16.77 19.03
N HIS A 388 -5.25 -17.50 17.92
CA HIS A 388 -4.05 -18.27 17.62
C HIS A 388 -2.89 -17.42 17.13
N LEU A 389 -3.17 -16.39 16.32
CA LEU A 389 -2.15 -15.46 15.83
C LEU A 389 -1.52 -14.65 16.97
N ALA A 390 -2.29 -14.28 17.98
CA ALA A 390 -1.78 -13.58 19.15
C ALA A 390 -0.75 -14.42 19.94
N VAL A 391 -0.98 -15.73 20.01
CA VAL A 391 -0.05 -16.67 20.67
C VAL A 391 1.23 -16.88 19.85
N MET A 392 1.12 -16.81 18.53
CA MET A 392 2.27 -17.00 17.63
C MET A 392 3.17 -15.75 17.52
N HIS A 393 2.80 -14.63 18.13
CA HIS A 393 3.47 -13.33 17.96
C HIS A 393 3.71 -12.98 16.48
N ALA A 394 2.78 -13.35 15.62
CA ALA A 394 2.91 -13.22 14.19
C ALA A 394 2.88 -11.74 13.77
N GLN A 395 3.89 -11.33 13.03
CA GLN A 395 3.88 -10.03 12.36
C GLN A 395 3.08 -10.15 11.06
N LEU A 396 1.88 -9.59 11.05
CA LEU A 396 0.95 -9.63 9.94
C LEU A 396 0.47 -8.24 9.57
N ASP A 397 0.41 -7.98 8.28
CA ASP A 397 -0.41 -6.89 7.76
C ASP A 397 -1.86 -7.36 7.68
N TYR A 398 -2.80 -6.53 8.13
CA TYR A 398 -4.23 -6.84 8.09
C TYR A 398 -4.90 -5.94 7.06
N VAL A 399 -5.53 -6.54 6.08
CA VAL A 399 -6.19 -5.82 4.99
C VAL A 399 -7.58 -6.37 4.71
N LEU A 400 -8.46 -5.52 4.17
CA LEU A 400 -9.80 -5.86 3.75
C LEU A 400 -9.86 -5.78 2.22
N GLU A 401 -10.33 -6.85 1.59
CA GLU A 401 -10.52 -7.05 0.15
C GLU A 401 -9.26 -7.12 -0.70
N LYS A 402 -8.47 -6.07 -0.77
CA LYS A 402 -7.35 -5.96 -1.70
C LYS A 402 -6.09 -5.40 -1.06
N THR A 403 -5.00 -5.61 -1.74
CA THR A 403 -3.68 -5.30 -1.26
C THR A 403 -2.99 -4.36 -2.24
N GLU A 404 -3.27 -3.07 -2.17
CA GLU A 404 -2.65 -2.10 -3.09
C GLU A 404 -1.18 -1.83 -2.76
N ASP A 405 -0.80 -1.90 -1.49
CA ASP A 405 0.54 -1.55 -1.01
C ASP A 405 1.20 -2.63 -0.15
N ILE A 406 0.90 -3.91 -0.39
CA ILE A 406 1.55 -4.95 0.38
C ILE A 406 3.02 -5.03 0.01
N ARG A 407 3.81 -4.91 1.03
CA ARG A 407 5.25 -4.95 1.00
C ARG A 407 5.80 -6.39 1.00
N GLY A 408 4.94 -7.36 0.66
CA GLY A 408 5.35 -8.73 0.37
C GLY A 408 5.66 -9.60 1.57
N PHE A 409 5.14 -9.25 2.75
CA PHE A 409 5.44 -9.98 3.96
C PHE A 409 4.34 -10.98 4.32
N ASN A 410 4.02 -11.12 5.58
CA ASN A 410 2.93 -11.95 6.02
C ASN A 410 1.67 -11.09 6.07
N THR A 411 0.63 -11.51 5.39
CA THR A 411 -0.60 -10.72 5.26
C THR A 411 -1.82 -11.57 5.54
N LEU A 412 -2.74 -11.01 6.31
CA LEU A 412 -4.09 -11.52 6.45
C LEU A 412 -5.04 -10.65 5.67
N VAL A 413 -5.77 -11.27 4.74
CA VAL A 413 -6.80 -10.62 3.93
C VAL A 413 -8.16 -11.12 4.34
N MET A 414 -8.99 -10.21 4.82
CA MET A 414 -10.41 -10.47 5.05
C MET A 414 -11.21 -10.17 3.78
N ALA A 415 -12.14 -11.05 3.40
CA ALA A 415 -12.91 -10.93 2.16
C ALA A 415 -12.03 -10.81 0.90
N PRO A 416 -11.12 -11.76 0.64
CA PRO A 416 -10.07 -11.60 -0.36
C PRO A 416 -10.63 -11.44 -1.79
N ASN A 417 -10.21 -10.37 -2.46
CA ASN A 417 -10.27 -10.27 -3.91
C ASN A 417 -8.94 -10.77 -4.48
N TRP A 418 -8.85 -12.07 -4.73
CA TRP A 418 -7.62 -12.73 -5.15
C TRP A 418 -6.99 -12.14 -6.42
N ALA A 419 -7.82 -11.59 -7.32
CA ALA A 419 -7.35 -10.97 -8.55
C ALA A 419 -6.55 -9.69 -8.32
N GLU A 420 -6.89 -8.93 -7.27
CA GLU A 420 -6.28 -7.64 -6.94
C GLU A 420 -5.18 -7.72 -5.88
N ILE A 421 -4.74 -8.92 -5.51
CA ILE A 421 -3.60 -9.08 -4.61
C ILE A 421 -2.31 -8.79 -5.36
N ALA A 422 -1.59 -7.75 -4.91
CA ALA A 422 -0.48 -7.14 -5.65
C ALA A 422 0.87 -7.88 -5.51
N PHE A 423 0.99 -8.89 -4.64
CA PHE A 423 2.24 -9.61 -4.44
C PHE A 423 2.11 -11.12 -4.71
N SER A 424 3.24 -11.83 -4.80
CA SER A 424 3.27 -13.27 -5.02
C SER A 424 3.67 -13.98 -3.71
N PRO A 425 2.70 -14.48 -2.92
CA PRO A 425 2.99 -15.20 -1.69
C PRO A 425 3.68 -16.55 -1.98
N ARG A 426 4.49 -17.01 -1.03
CA ARG A 426 5.06 -18.35 -1.06
C ARG A 426 4.05 -19.40 -0.57
N ILE A 427 3.29 -19.02 0.45
CA ILE A 427 2.25 -19.87 1.05
C ILE A 427 0.94 -19.08 1.07
N ILE A 428 -0.13 -19.74 0.67
CA ILE A 428 -1.49 -19.23 0.80
C ILE A 428 -2.26 -20.19 1.72
N VAL A 429 -2.92 -19.65 2.73
CA VAL A 429 -3.81 -20.42 3.60
C VAL A 429 -5.22 -19.84 3.49
N ALA A 430 -6.12 -20.58 2.83
CA ALA A 430 -7.56 -20.26 2.83
C ALA A 430 -8.17 -20.82 4.13
N MET A 431 -8.28 -19.96 5.14
CA MET A 431 -8.51 -20.38 6.52
C MET A 431 -9.92 -20.95 6.76
N ASP A 432 -10.93 -20.43 6.09
CA ASP A 432 -12.29 -20.96 6.12
C ASP A 432 -12.72 -21.59 4.78
N GLY A 433 -11.72 -22.10 4.04
CA GLY A 433 -11.85 -22.77 2.77
C GLY A 433 -12.05 -21.82 1.60
N LEU A 434 -11.96 -22.38 0.38
CA LEU A 434 -12.30 -21.68 -0.87
C LEU A 434 -13.75 -22.02 -1.23
N LEU A 435 -14.55 -21.02 -1.54
CA LEU A 435 -16.00 -21.14 -1.62
C LEU A 435 -16.49 -21.91 -2.87
N SER A 436 -15.72 -21.87 -3.98
CA SER A 436 -16.09 -22.51 -5.24
C SER A 436 -14.89 -23.10 -5.98
N ASP A 437 -15.16 -23.98 -6.95
CA ASP A 437 -14.12 -24.48 -7.85
C ASP A 437 -13.55 -23.36 -8.74
N GLY A 438 -14.37 -22.36 -9.07
CA GLY A 438 -13.92 -21.15 -9.76
C GLY A 438 -12.94 -20.33 -8.92
N GLU A 439 -13.17 -20.21 -7.62
CA GLU A 439 -12.23 -19.53 -6.73
C GLU A 439 -10.92 -20.32 -6.59
N ARG A 440 -10.97 -21.64 -6.48
CA ARG A 440 -9.79 -22.52 -6.48
C ARG A 440 -8.98 -22.34 -7.76
N ALA A 441 -9.65 -22.35 -8.91
CA ALA A 441 -9.01 -22.14 -10.20
C ALA A 441 -8.37 -20.75 -10.32
N LEU A 442 -9.06 -19.70 -9.85
CA LEU A 442 -8.53 -18.33 -9.83
C LEU A 442 -7.28 -18.23 -8.97
N VAL A 443 -7.33 -18.71 -7.73
CA VAL A 443 -6.19 -18.66 -6.80
C VAL A 443 -4.99 -19.41 -7.37
N LYS A 444 -5.21 -20.59 -7.94
CA LYS A 444 -4.13 -21.38 -8.55
C LYS A 444 -3.53 -20.71 -9.79
N ALA A 445 -4.36 -20.15 -10.65
CA ALA A 445 -3.92 -19.42 -11.84
C ALA A 445 -3.15 -18.15 -11.49
N ARG A 446 -3.62 -17.41 -10.46
CA ARG A 446 -2.99 -16.16 -10.02
C ARG A 446 -1.65 -16.41 -9.31
N PHE A 447 -1.53 -17.51 -8.56
CA PHE A 447 -0.37 -17.84 -7.76
C PHE A 447 0.19 -19.25 -8.08
N PRO A 448 0.66 -19.49 -9.31
CA PRO A 448 1.02 -20.84 -9.77
C PRO A 448 2.18 -21.48 -8.99
N LYS A 449 3.03 -20.65 -8.38
CA LYS A 449 4.20 -21.09 -7.61
C LYS A 449 3.95 -21.20 -6.09
N ALA A 450 2.81 -20.71 -5.62
CA ALA A 450 2.50 -20.75 -4.20
C ALA A 450 2.11 -22.16 -3.73
N HIS A 451 2.50 -22.52 -2.53
CA HIS A 451 1.95 -23.64 -1.79
C HIS A 451 0.60 -23.21 -1.22
N ILE A 452 -0.48 -23.78 -1.76
CA ILE A 452 -1.85 -23.38 -1.42
C ILE A 452 -2.44 -24.43 -0.49
N ILE A 453 -2.89 -23.99 0.67
CA ILE A 453 -3.51 -24.80 1.74
C ILE A 453 -4.97 -24.36 1.88
N GLU A 454 -5.89 -25.30 1.74
CA GLU A 454 -7.32 -25.12 2.03
C GLU A 454 -7.66 -25.79 3.35
N VAL A 455 -8.13 -25.03 4.33
CA VAL A 455 -8.57 -25.56 5.63
C VAL A 455 -10.00 -26.07 5.48
N THR A 456 -10.21 -27.36 5.77
CA THR A 456 -11.45 -28.05 5.43
C THR A 456 -12.49 -28.05 6.54
N ASP A 457 -12.09 -28.18 7.78
CA ASP A 457 -12.98 -28.23 8.95
C ASP A 457 -13.59 -26.86 9.33
N MET A 458 -13.00 -25.75 8.84
CA MET A 458 -13.56 -24.41 8.98
C MET A 458 -14.53 -24.02 7.87
N ARG A 459 -14.63 -24.82 6.81
CA ARG A 459 -15.48 -24.54 5.63
C ARG A 459 -16.97 -24.48 5.98
N THR A 460 -17.43 -25.18 7.00
CA THR A 460 -18.83 -25.12 7.44
C THR A 460 -19.25 -23.71 7.86
N GLN A 461 -18.33 -22.89 8.37
CA GLN A 461 -18.62 -21.51 8.77
C GLN A 461 -18.84 -20.62 7.55
N SER A 462 -17.95 -20.68 6.56
CA SER A 462 -18.10 -19.93 5.32
C SER A 462 -19.32 -20.41 4.51
N ALA A 463 -19.58 -21.71 4.49
CA ALA A 463 -20.75 -22.30 3.85
C ALA A 463 -22.06 -21.84 4.53
N SER A 464 -22.10 -21.81 5.86
CA SER A 464 -23.26 -21.31 6.61
C SER A 464 -23.50 -19.82 6.33
N ALA A 465 -22.45 -19.01 6.38
CA ALA A 465 -22.54 -17.57 6.11
C ALA A 465 -23.03 -17.31 4.67
N ALA A 466 -22.43 -17.96 3.68
CA ALA A 466 -22.84 -17.83 2.28
C ALA A 466 -24.29 -18.30 2.06
N GLY A 467 -24.68 -19.42 2.66
CA GLY A 467 -26.04 -19.95 2.57
C GLY A 467 -27.12 -19.03 3.16
N GLN A 468 -26.77 -18.22 4.15
CA GLN A 468 -27.68 -17.21 4.74
C GLN A 468 -27.96 -16.04 3.80
N LEU A 469 -27.10 -15.79 2.80
CA LEU A 469 -27.31 -14.74 1.80
C LEU A 469 -28.45 -15.08 0.81
N LEU A 470 -28.84 -16.36 0.70
CA LEU A 470 -29.83 -16.79 -0.28
C LEU A 470 -31.25 -16.45 0.20
N PRO A 471 -32.01 -15.57 -0.49
CA PRO A 471 -33.43 -15.40 -0.26
C PRO A 471 -34.20 -16.68 -0.67
N ASP A 472 -35.30 -16.94 -0.01
CA ASP A 472 -36.19 -18.00 -0.48
C ASP A 472 -36.90 -17.60 -1.80
N ASP A 473 -37.53 -18.58 -2.45
CA ASP A 473 -38.16 -18.38 -3.74
C ASP A 473 -39.33 -17.38 -3.69
N ALA A 474 -40.03 -17.27 -2.58
CA ALA A 474 -41.11 -16.30 -2.42
C ALA A 474 -40.53 -14.86 -2.33
N ALA A 475 -39.46 -14.69 -1.54
CA ALA A 475 -38.77 -13.42 -1.42
C ALA A 475 -38.10 -12.98 -2.73
N LEU A 476 -37.51 -13.91 -3.51
CA LEU A 476 -36.98 -13.60 -4.83
C LEU A 476 -38.09 -13.10 -5.79
N ARG A 477 -39.25 -13.73 -5.78
CA ARG A 477 -40.41 -13.27 -6.58
C ARG A 477 -40.90 -11.90 -6.12
N GLN A 478 -40.95 -11.66 -4.84
CA GLN A 478 -41.34 -10.37 -4.27
C GLN A 478 -40.34 -9.27 -4.65
N LEU A 479 -39.05 -9.56 -4.58
CA LEU A 479 -37.98 -8.64 -4.99
C LEU A 479 -38.11 -8.29 -6.49
N TYR A 480 -38.29 -9.28 -7.35
CA TYR A 480 -38.48 -9.04 -8.79
C TYR A 480 -39.72 -8.16 -9.07
N LYS A 481 -40.82 -8.41 -8.35
CA LYS A 481 -42.02 -7.59 -8.45
C LYS A 481 -41.79 -6.15 -8.00
N ALA A 482 -41.04 -5.98 -6.92
CA ALA A 482 -40.68 -4.67 -6.38
C ALA A 482 -39.79 -3.88 -7.37
N LEU A 483 -38.82 -4.54 -8.01
CA LEU A 483 -37.97 -3.94 -9.04
C LEU A 483 -38.77 -3.49 -10.25
N ARG A 484 -39.66 -4.34 -10.77
CA ARG A 484 -40.54 -3.99 -11.92
C ARG A 484 -41.43 -2.78 -11.65
N GLN A 485 -41.92 -2.62 -10.42
CA GLN A 485 -42.75 -1.49 -10.04
C GLN A 485 -41.98 -0.17 -9.92
N ARG A 486 -40.64 -0.23 -9.70
CA ARG A 486 -39.79 0.92 -9.39
C ARG A 486 -38.73 1.26 -10.43
N GLU A 487 -38.79 0.66 -11.60
CA GLU A 487 -37.81 0.85 -12.68
C GLU A 487 -37.63 2.30 -13.14
N LYS A 488 -38.67 3.13 -12.94
CA LYS A 488 -38.66 4.55 -13.36
C LYS A 488 -38.55 5.53 -12.21
N THR A 489 -38.28 5.08 -11.00
CA THR A 489 -38.22 5.91 -9.79
C THR A 489 -36.85 5.78 -9.14
N ASP A 490 -36.42 6.83 -8.42
CA ASP A 490 -35.23 6.73 -7.57
C ASP A 490 -35.44 5.61 -6.55
N CYS A 491 -34.69 4.55 -6.69
CA CYS A 491 -34.76 3.37 -5.86
C CYS A 491 -33.46 3.18 -5.09
N THR A 492 -33.57 3.08 -3.78
CA THR A 492 -32.42 2.78 -2.90
C THR A 492 -32.58 1.40 -2.28
N MET A 493 -31.49 0.87 -1.71
CA MET A 493 -31.52 -0.40 -0.97
C MET A 493 -32.56 -0.37 0.16
N ASN A 494 -32.65 0.74 0.91
CA ASN A 494 -33.65 0.91 1.97
C ASN A 494 -35.10 0.81 1.46
N VAL A 495 -35.38 1.35 0.28
CA VAL A 495 -36.71 1.26 -0.36
C VAL A 495 -37.03 -0.17 -0.74
N LEU A 496 -36.06 -0.91 -1.24
CA LEU A 496 -36.23 -2.33 -1.59
C LEU A 496 -36.37 -3.18 -0.32
N SER A 497 -35.58 -2.91 0.72
CA SER A 497 -35.69 -3.59 2.02
C SER A 497 -37.08 -3.39 2.64
N ALA A 498 -37.58 -2.17 2.68
CA ALA A 498 -38.93 -1.88 3.18
C ALA A 498 -40.04 -2.58 2.35
N ALA A 499 -39.85 -2.73 1.05
CA ALA A 499 -40.83 -3.37 0.17
C ALA A 499 -40.81 -4.90 0.22
N THR A 500 -39.69 -5.51 0.59
CA THR A 500 -39.48 -6.96 0.51
C THR A 500 -39.30 -7.63 1.87
N GLY A 501 -38.98 -6.85 2.91
CA GLY A 501 -38.58 -7.37 4.22
C GLY A 501 -37.19 -8.05 4.23
N LEU A 502 -36.44 -7.94 3.13
CA LEU A 502 -35.07 -8.48 3.03
C LEU A 502 -34.05 -7.45 3.52
N ASP A 503 -32.98 -7.93 4.15
CA ASP A 503 -31.78 -7.13 4.38
C ASP A 503 -31.06 -6.84 3.05
N GLU A 504 -30.14 -5.89 3.07
CA GLU A 504 -29.42 -5.43 1.88
C GLU A 504 -28.60 -6.54 1.24
N ASP A 505 -27.99 -7.42 2.01
CA ASP A 505 -27.14 -8.50 1.50
C ASP A 505 -27.95 -9.53 0.71
N ARG A 506 -29.14 -9.88 1.23
CA ARG A 506 -30.09 -10.75 0.50
C ARG A 506 -30.67 -10.08 -0.73
N ILE A 507 -30.91 -8.76 -0.68
CA ILE A 507 -31.32 -8.01 -1.89
C ILE A 507 -30.23 -8.09 -2.95
N ARG A 508 -28.95 -7.81 -2.60
CA ARG A 508 -27.81 -7.93 -3.54
C ARG A 508 -27.70 -9.33 -4.12
N CYS A 509 -27.79 -10.34 -3.27
CA CYS A 509 -27.79 -11.73 -3.71
C CYS A 509 -28.93 -12.00 -4.71
N GLY A 510 -30.15 -11.60 -4.39
CA GLY A 510 -31.30 -11.74 -5.29
C GLY A 510 -31.11 -11.01 -6.62
N MET A 511 -30.58 -9.80 -6.60
CA MET A 511 -30.29 -9.05 -7.84
C MET A 511 -29.22 -9.73 -8.70
N ARG A 512 -28.16 -10.30 -8.10
CA ARG A 512 -27.16 -11.09 -8.86
C ARG A 512 -27.75 -12.35 -9.49
N ILE A 513 -28.61 -13.05 -8.76
CA ILE A 513 -29.35 -14.20 -9.31
C ILE A 513 -30.22 -13.75 -10.52
N MET A 514 -30.93 -12.64 -10.39
CA MET A 514 -31.77 -12.12 -11.48
C MET A 514 -30.94 -11.63 -12.67
N GLN A 515 -29.82 -11.02 -12.47
CA GLN A 515 -28.89 -10.62 -13.52
C GLN A 515 -28.36 -11.84 -14.26
N GLN A 516 -27.96 -12.89 -13.55
CA GLN A 516 -27.49 -14.14 -14.14
C GLN A 516 -28.58 -14.83 -14.96
N LEU A 517 -29.84 -14.69 -14.57
CA LEU A 517 -31.00 -15.19 -15.29
C LEU A 517 -31.45 -14.29 -16.47
N GLY A 518 -30.77 -13.17 -16.72
CA GLY A 518 -31.12 -12.20 -17.75
C GLY A 518 -32.44 -11.46 -17.48
N LEU A 519 -32.85 -11.36 -16.22
CA LEU A 519 -34.08 -10.67 -15.82
C LEU A 519 -33.86 -9.18 -15.57
N ILE A 520 -32.65 -8.79 -15.15
CA ILE A 520 -32.25 -7.40 -14.91
C ILE A 520 -30.81 -7.16 -15.35
N GLU A 521 -30.50 -5.91 -15.64
CA GLU A 521 -29.15 -5.36 -15.62
C GLU A 521 -29.05 -4.43 -14.42
N TYR A 522 -27.97 -4.50 -13.63
CA TYR A 522 -27.79 -3.56 -12.54
C TYR A 522 -26.32 -3.22 -12.28
N THR A 523 -26.10 -2.05 -11.66
CA THR A 523 -24.84 -1.63 -11.05
C THR A 523 -25.09 -1.37 -9.57
N ALA A 524 -24.12 -1.76 -8.73
CA ALA A 524 -24.29 -1.69 -7.28
C ALA A 524 -24.09 -0.27 -6.73
N MET A 525 -23.14 0.50 -7.27
CA MET A 525 -22.81 1.85 -6.79
C MET A 525 -22.62 2.83 -7.95
N PRO A 526 -23.48 3.84 -8.08
CA PRO A 526 -24.79 3.96 -7.42
C PRO A 526 -25.74 2.85 -7.86
N LEU A 527 -26.71 2.48 -7.01
CA LEU A 527 -27.70 1.47 -7.38
C LEU A 527 -28.50 1.96 -8.58
N ARG A 528 -28.31 1.30 -9.71
CA ARG A 528 -29.09 1.51 -10.94
C ARG A 528 -29.45 0.16 -11.50
N PHE A 529 -30.67 0.01 -11.97
CA PHE A 529 -31.11 -1.23 -12.58
C PHE A 529 -32.11 -0.98 -13.71
N LYS A 530 -32.19 -1.95 -14.62
CA LYS A 530 -33.13 -2.01 -15.71
C LYS A 530 -33.71 -3.42 -15.74
N VAL A 531 -35.03 -3.53 -15.83
CA VAL A 531 -35.70 -4.80 -15.96
C VAL A 531 -35.75 -5.17 -17.45
N LEU A 532 -35.27 -6.37 -17.76
CA LEU A 532 -35.22 -6.85 -19.14
C LEU A 532 -36.51 -7.56 -19.54
N PRO A 533 -36.93 -7.45 -20.80
CA PRO A 533 -38.05 -8.25 -21.32
C PRO A 533 -37.68 -9.73 -21.25
N SER A 534 -38.43 -10.51 -20.50
CA SER A 534 -38.15 -11.93 -20.33
C SER A 534 -39.45 -12.76 -20.35
N GLY A 535 -39.37 -13.98 -20.87
CA GLY A 535 -40.41 -15.00 -20.72
C GLY A 535 -40.36 -15.64 -19.31
N LYS A 536 -41.04 -16.77 -19.15
CA LYS A 536 -40.89 -17.59 -17.92
C LYS A 536 -39.47 -18.14 -17.84
N VAL A 537 -38.73 -17.76 -16.81
CA VAL A 537 -37.37 -18.25 -16.52
C VAL A 537 -37.42 -19.07 -15.24
N SER A 538 -36.79 -20.26 -15.24
CA SER A 538 -36.65 -21.08 -14.04
C SER A 538 -35.50 -20.55 -13.15
N LEU A 539 -35.73 -20.45 -11.86
CA LEU A 539 -34.68 -20.11 -10.87
C LEU A 539 -33.58 -21.18 -10.82
N GLU A 540 -33.85 -22.40 -11.27
CA GLU A 540 -32.86 -23.48 -11.33
C GLU A 540 -31.75 -23.22 -12.33
N ASN A 541 -31.95 -22.32 -13.29
CA ASN A 541 -30.95 -21.96 -14.29
C ASN A 541 -29.84 -21.02 -13.69
N SER A 542 -29.98 -20.57 -12.46
CA SER A 542 -28.94 -19.77 -11.82
C SER A 542 -27.89 -20.65 -11.15
N THR A 543 -26.67 -20.58 -11.65
CA THR A 543 -25.52 -21.28 -11.08
C THR A 543 -25.17 -20.74 -9.68
N LEU A 544 -25.29 -19.43 -9.44
CA LEU A 544 -25.10 -18.82 -8.13
C LEU A 544 -26.11 -19.39 -7.12
N ARG A 545 -27.41 -19.46 -7.50
CA ARG A 545 -28.42 -20.02 -6.62
C ARG A 545 -28.13 -21.50 -6.29
N ALA A 546 -27.75 -22.29 -7.27
CA ALA A 546 -27.39 -23.69 -7.07
C ALA A 546 -26.21 -23.83 -6.07
N LYS A 547 -25.14 -23.05 -6.24
CA LYS A 547 -24.00 -23.03 -5.32
C LYS A 547 -24.41 -22.62 -3.90
N LEU A 548 -25.27 -21.60 -3.76
CA LEU A 548 -25.76 -21.15 -2.44
C LEU A 548 -26.65 -22.19 -1.75
N ILE A 549 -27.47 -22.94 -2.50
CA ILE A 549 -28.24 -24.08 -1.97
C ILE A 549 -27.29 -25.17 -1.44
N GLN A 550 -26.25 -25.50 -2.20
CA GLN A 550 -25.23 -26.44 -1.79
C GLN A 550 -24.55 -25.95 -0.49
N MET A 551 -24.11 -24.69 -0.43
CA MET A 551 -23.51 -24.08 0.77
C MET A 551 -24.44 -24.16 1.97
N LYS A 552 -25.73 -23.87 1.79
CA LYS A 552 -26.72 -23.98 2.86
C LYS A 552 -26.84 -25.41 3.38
N SER A 553 -26.72 -26.41 2.54
CA SER A 553 -26.74 -27.83 2.94
C SER A 553 -25.46 -28.27 3.65
N GLU A 554 -24.31 -27.71 3.27
CA GLU A 554 -23.01 -27.96 3.91
C GLU A 554 -22.94 -27.29 5.30
N GLY A 555 -23.39 -26.03 5.41
CA GLY A 555 -23.37 -25.26 6.66
C GLY A 555 -24.38 -25.74 7.73
N GLY A 556 -25.39 -26.51 7.35
CA GLY A 556 -26.37 -27.07 8.29
C GLY A 556 -26.01 -28.42 8.91
N LYS A 557 -24.85 -28.99 8.62
CA LYS A 557 -24.38 -30.22 9.24
C LYS A 557 -23.71 -29.88 10.58
N PRO A 558 -24.18 -30.41 11.73
CA PRO A 558 -23.45 -30.24 12.98
C PRO A 558 -22.10 -30.95 12.91
N PHE A 559 -21.11 -30.44 13.61
CA PHE A 559 -19.78 -31.05 13.81
C PHE A 559 -19.87 -32.41 14.46
#